data_4134961b55af63507f107e6d9a7697e1
#
_entry.id   4134961b55af63507f107e6d9a7697e1
#
_cell.length_a   1.000
_cell.length_b   1.000
_cell.length_c   1.000
_cell.angle_alpha   90.00
_cell.angle_beta   90.00
_cell.angle_gamma   90.00
#
_symmetry.space_group_name_H-M   'P 1'
#
loop_
_entity.id
_entity.type
_entity.pdbx_description
1 polymer ?
#
loop_
_entity_poly.entity_id
_entity_poly.type
_entity_poly.pdbx_seq_one_letter_code
_entity_poly.pdbx_strand_id
1 'polypeptide(L)'
;MIDKQKIINIAVIAHVDAGKSTLVDAFLNQSGVFRANEEVADCVMDSDDIERERGITIYSKNCSVMHGDVKINIVDTPGHADFSSEVERIMKTVDTVILLVDSSEGPMPQTRFVLKKSLEQGINPILFINKLDKKDARIDEVVDEVYELFMDLEASDRPVSYTHLRAHET
;
A
#
# COMPACT_ATOMS: atom_id res chain seq x y z
N MET A 1 -23.63 23.78 12.58
CA MET A 1 -22.96 22.52 12.92
C MET A 1 -21.76 22.41 11.99
N ILE A 2 -20.54 22.35 12.50
CA ILE A 2 -19.37 22.11 11.65
C ILE A 2 -19.43 20.62 11.31
N ASP A 3 -19.72 20.33 10.05
CA ASP A 3 -19.68 18.95 9.53
C ASP A 3 -18.24 18.44 9.73
N LYS A 4 -18.06 17.48 10.61
CA LYS A 4 -16.73 16.92 10.84
C LYS A 4 -16.37 16.10 9.61
N GLN A 5 -15.51 16.65 8.76
CA GLN A 5 -14.93 15.93 7.64
C GLN A 5 -14.34 14.62 8.16
N LYS A 6 -14.76 13.50 7.59
CA LYS A 6 -14.21 12.19 7.92
C LYS A 6 -12.81 12.09 7.32
N ILE A 7 -11.82 11.81 8.15
CA ILE A 7 -10.42 11.65 7.73
C ILE A 7 -10.03 10.20 7.99
N ILE A 8 -9.39 9.58 7.01
CA ILE A 8 -8.82 8.24 7.12
C ILE A 8 -7.35 8.32 6.71
N ASN A 9 -6.47 7.81 7.56
CA ASN A 9 -5.05 7.75 7.29
C ASN A 9 -4.67 6.33 6.90
N ILE A 10 -4.02 6.17 5.76
CA ILE A 10 -3.67 4.87 5.17
C ILE A 10 -2.16 4.86 4.90
N ALA A 11 -1.46 3.81 5.33
CA ALA A 11 -0.11 3.54 4.87
C ALA A 11 -0.14 2.52 3.73
N VAL A 12 0.63 2.75 2.68
CA VAL A 12 0.83 1.79 1.61
C VAL A 12 2.20 1.14 1.81
N ILE A 13 2.21 -0.15 2.02
CA ILE A 13 3.41 -0.94 2.30
C ILE A 13 3.51 -2.06 1.30
N ALA A 14 4.71 -2.21 0.72
CA ALA A 14 4.98 -3.19 -0.31
C ALA A 14 6.42 -3.62 -0.27
N HIS A 15 6.69 -4.81 -0.81
CA HIS A 15 8.06 -5.18 -1.20
C HIS A 15 8.53 -4.29 -2.37
N VAL A 16 9.85 -4.19 -2.52
CA VAL A 16 10.47 -3.53 -3.68
C VAL A 16 9.90 -4.11 -4.98
N ASP A 17 9.65 -3.28 -5.96
CA ASP A 17 9.08 -3.65 -7.26
C ASP A 17 7.65 -4.23 -7.26
N ALA A 18 6.97 -4.31 -6.14
CA ALA A 18 5.55 -4.74 -6.11
C ALA A 18 4.57 -3.75 -6.77
N GLY A 19 5.05 -2.55 -7.15
CA GLY A 19 4.25 -1.52 -7.82
C GLY A 19 3.61 -0.50 -6.87
N LYS A 20 4.24 -0.24 -5.73
CA LYS A 20 3.75 0.71 -4.71
C LYS A 20 3.59 2.12 -5.26
N SER A 21 4.62 2.70 -5.87
CA SER A 21 4.60 4.06 -6.44
C SER A 21 3.54 4.16 -7.54
N THR A 22 3.43 3.14 -8.39
CA THR A 22 2.40 3.08 -9.45
C THR A 22 0.99 3.09 -8.86
N LEU A 23 0.75 2.37 -7.76
CA LEU A 23 -0.55 2.36 -7.07
C LEU A 23 -0.87 3.75 -6.49
N VAL A 24 0.09 4.39 -5.84
CA VAL A 24 -0.09 5.72 -5.26
C VAL A 24 -0.36 6.76 -6.35
N ASP A 25 0.37 6.71 -7.46
CA ASP A 25 0.13 7.56 -8.62
C ASP A 25 -1.28 7.33 -9.21
N ALA A 26 -1.74 6.10 -9.29
CA ALA A 26 -3.10 5.78 -9.74
C ALA A 26 -4.17 6.40 -8.82
N PHE A 27 -3.97 6.37 -7.50
CA PHE A 27 -4.87 7.04 -6.56
C PHE A 27 -4.89 8.55 -6.77
N LEU A 28 -3.74 9.18 -6.97
CA LEU A 28 -3.63 10.62 -7.23
C LEU A 28 -4.32 11.00 -8.54
N ASN A 29 -4.07 10.26 -9.61
CA ASN A 29 -4.66 10.50 -10.93
C ASN A 29 -6.18 10.35 -10.91
N GLN A 30 -6.71 9.30 -10.27
CA GLN A 30 -8.16 9.05 -10.21
C GLN A 30 -8.90 10.02 -9.28
N SER A 31 -8.22 10.58 -8.30
CA SER A 31 -8.84 11.51 -7.34
C SER A 31 -9.06 12.93 -7.88
N GLY A 32 -8.58 13.22 -9.10
CA GLY A 32 -8.70 14.55 -9.72
C GLY A 32 -7.84 15.63 -9.05
N VAL A 33 -6.82 15.24 -8.31
CA VAL A 33 -5.85 16.16 -7.69
C VAL A 33 -5.08 16.94 -8.78
N PHE A 34 -4.82 16.29 -9.92
CA PHE A 34 -4.19 16.93 -11.07
C PHE A 34 -5.22 17.54 -12.01
N ARG A 35 -4.92 18.71 -12.56
CA ARG A 35 -5.76 19.34 -13.57
C ARG A 35 -5.70 18.55 -14.88
N ALA A 36 -6.78 18.53 -15.64
CA ALA A 36 -6.94 17.75 -16.87
C ALA A 36 -5.89 18.02 -17.98
N ASN A 37 -5.07 19.05 -17.86
CA ASN A 37 -4.02 19.43 -18.81
C ASN A 37 -2.62 19.52 -18.17
N GLU A 38 -2.43 18.94 -17.00
CA GLU A 38 -1.12 18.92 -16.36
C GLU A 38 -0.39 17.64 -16.80
N GLU A 39 0.76 17.82 -17.48
CA GLU A 39 1.66 16.70 -17.75
C GLU A 39 2.25 16.23 -16.43
N VAL A 40 1.70 15.14 -15.91
CA VAL A 40 2.15 14.53 -14.68
C VAL A 40 3.29 13.58 -15.02
N ALA A 41 4.47 13.84 -14.47
CA ALA A 41 5.60 12.92 -14.62
C ALA A 41 5.27 11.60 -13.94
N ASP A 42 5.71 10.48 -14.49
CA ASP A 42 5.63 9.18 -13.84
C ASP A 42 6.34 9.23 -12.48
N CYS A 43 5.80 8.52 -11.50
CA CYS A 43 6.32 8.49 -10.13
C CYS A 43 6.34 9.89 -9.47
N VAL A 44 5.19 10.55 -9.44
CA VAL A 44 5.02 11.91 -8.85
C VAL A 44 5.55 12.00 -7.41
N MET A 45 5.42 10.92 -6.67
CA MET A 45 5.89 10.87 -5.29
C MET A 45 7.40 10.63 -5.18
N ASP A 46 8.06 10.04 -6.17
CA ASP A 46 9.51 9.79 -6.18
C ASP A 46 10.24 10.97 -6.79
N SER A 47 10.33 12.07 -6.04
CA SER A 47 10.91 13.34 -6.51
C SER A 47 12.43 13.47 -6.31
N ASP A 48 13.05 12.56 -5.57
CA ASP A 48 14.50 12.52 -5.35
C ASP A 48 15.19 11.78 -6.50
N ASP A 49 16.29 12.34 -7.01
CA ASP A 49 17.05 11.77 -8.12
C ASP A 49 17.57 10.35 -7.78
N ILE A 50 17.92 10.11 -6.52
CA ILE A 50 18.41 8.79 -6.04
C ILE A 50 17.26 7.78 -6.03
N GLU A 51 16.07 8.17 -5.64
CA GLU A 51 14.87 7.31 -5.65
C GLU A 51 14.51 6.91 -7.07
N ARG A 52 14.54 7.87 -8.02
CA ARG A 52 14.27 7.63 -9.44
C ARG A 52 15.31 6.73 -10.08
N GLU A 53 16.59 6.95 -9.80
CA GLU A 53 17.69 6.14 -10.35
C GLU A 53 17.62 4.69 -9.86
N ARG A 54 17.23 4.48 -8.61
CA ARG A 54 17.19 3.15 -7.98
C ARG A 54 15.82 2.48 -8.05
N GLY A 55 14.76 3.20 -8.43
CA GLY A 55 13.39 2.70 -8.45
C GLY A 55 12.84 2.33 -7.07
N ILE A 56 13.35 2.95 -6.00
CA ILE A 56 12.95 2.65 -4.62
C ILE A 56 12.54 3.93 -3.88
N THR A 57 11.53 3.85 -3.02
CA THR A 57 11.18 4.92 -2.09
C THR A 57 12.11 4.86 -0.87
N ILE A 58 12.83 5.94 -0.59
CA ILE A 58 13.75 6.06 0.54
C ILE A 58 13.08 6.80 1.70
N TYR A 59 12.37 7.88 1.39
CA TYR A 59 11.69 8.71 2.38
C TYR A 59 10.18 8.51 2.32
N SER A 60 9.55 8.46 3.49
CA SER A 60 8.09 8.45 3.55
C SER A 60 7.52 9.78 3.05
N LYS A 61 6.54 9.70 2.19
CA LYS A 61 5.86 10.86 1.60
C LYS A 61 4.37 10.80 1.88
N ASN A 62 3.76 11.97 1.98
CA ASN A 62 2.35 12.06 2.30
C ASN A 62 1.61 12.76 1.15
N CYS A 63 0.51 12.19 0.74
CA CYS A 63 -0.46 12.85 -0.13
C CYS A 63 -1.87 12.71 0.44
N SER A 64 -2.80 13.49 -0.10
CA SER A 64 -4.20 13.43 0.32
C SER A 64 -5.10 13.43 -0.90
N VAL A 65 -6.09 12.57 -0.88
CA VAL A 65 -7.13 12.51 -1.90
C VAL A 65 -8.51 12.67 -1.27
N MET A 66 -9.46 13.17 -2.05
CA MET A 66 -10.86 13.29 -1.64
C MET A 66 -11.69 12.20 -2.32
N HIS A 67 -12.48 11.49 -1.55
CA HIS A 67 -13.48 10.56 -2.07
C HIS A 67 -14.84 10.89 -1.43
N GLY A 68 -15.69 11.59 -2.18
CA GLY A 68 -16.90 12.18 -1.61
C GLY A 68 -16.56 13.13 -0.46
N ASP A 69 -17.15 12.90 0.70
CA ASP A 69 -16.93 13.72 1.92
C ASP A 69 -15.79 13.22 2.79
N VAL A 70 -15.07 12.18 2.36
CA VAL A 70 -13.98 11.57 3.10
C VAL A 70 -12.65 12.07 2.55
N LYS A 71 -11.80 12.59 3.45
CA LYS A 71 -10.41 12.87 3.14
C LYS A 71 -9.55 11.65 3.46
N ILE A 72 -8.84 11.13 2.48
CA ILE A 72 -7.94 10.00 2.63
C ILE A 72 -6.51 10.54 2.56
N ASN A 73 -5.77 10.44 3.65
CA ASN A 73 -4.35 10.72 3.68
C ASN A 73 -3.61 9.43 3.41
N ILE A 74 -2.74 9.45 2.41
CA ILE A 74 -1.94 8.30 1.99
C ILE A 74 -0.50 8.58 2.36
N VAL A 75 0.08 7.67 3.15
CA VAL A 75 1.49 7.69 3.53
C VAL A 75 2.20 6.63 2.70
N ASP A 76 3.05 7.07 1.79
CA ASP A 76 3.94 6.19 1.04
C ASP A 76 5.15 5.83 1.90
N THR A 77 5.44 4.55 2.06
CA THR A 77 6.49 4.06 2.95
C THR A 77 7.66 3.48 2.19
N PRO A 78 8.88 3.55 2.75
CA PRO A 78 10.01 2.84 2.17
C PRO A 78 9.74 1.33 2.09
N GLY A 79 10.06 0.74 0.93
CA GLY A 79 9.84 -0.70 0.67
C GLY A 79 11.01 -1.60 1.12
N HIS A 80 12.11 -1.04 1.57
CA HIS A 80 13.31 -1.80 1.91
C HIS A 80 13.36 -2.20 3.40
N ALA A 81 13.92 -3.39 3.69
CA ALA A 81 14.00 -3.93 5.05
C ALA A 81 14.75 -3.04 6.05
N ASP A 82 15.70 -2.23 5.56
CA ASP A 82 16.52 -1.33 6.38
C ASP A 82 15.72 -0.20 7.03
N PHE A 83 14.50 0.08 6.54
CA PHE A 83 13.64 1.15 7.03
C PHE A 83 12.54 0.69 8.00
N SER A 84 12.71 -0.47 8.61
CA SER A 84 11.71 -1.08 9.52
C SER A 84 11.28 -0.15 10.66
N SER A 85 12.19 0.66 11.20
CA SER A 85 11.88 1.62 12.28
C SER A 85 10.98 2.77 11.82
N GLU A 86 11.10 3.18 10.56
CA GLU A 86 10.24 4.21 9.98
C GLU A 86 8.84 3.67 9.73
N VAL A 87 8.74 2.47 9.20
CA VAL A 87 7.47 1.75 9.03
C VAL A 87 6.74 1.62 10.37
N GLU A 88 7.42 1.22 11.45
CA GLU A 88 6.80 1.15 12.78
C GLU A 88 6.26 2.49 13.30
N ARG A 89 6.95 3.59 13.01
CA ARG A 89 6.47 4.93 13.39
C ARG A 89 5.22 5.33 12.63
N ILE A 90 5.21 5.06 11.32
CA ILE A 90 4.06 5.36 10.45
C ILE A 90 2.84 4.55 10.89
N MET A 91 3.01 3.28 11.19
CA MET A 91 1.90 2.40 11.63
C MET A 91 1.18 2.92 12.87
N LYS A 92 1.85 3.66 13.76
CA LYS A 92 1.23 4.28 14.94
C LYS A 92 0.33 5.47 14.60
N THR A 93 0.40 5.98 13.39
CA THR A 93 -0.30 7.21 12.96
C THR A 93 -1.41 6.96 11.95
N VAL A 94 -1.58 5.73 11.49
CA VAL A 94 -2.56 5.37 10.46
C VAL A 94 -3.70 4.53 11.02
N ASP A 95 -4.84 4.61 10.36
CA ASP A 95 -6.05 3.88 10.72
C ASP A 95 -6.07 2.48 10.09
N THR A 96 -5.44 2.33 8.93
CA THR A 96 -5.33 1.07 8.21
C THR A 96 -4.07 1.03 7.35
N VAL A 97 -3.71 -0.17 6.90
CA VAL A 97 -2.54 -0.43 6.07
C VAL A 97 -2.98 -1.16 4.81
N ILE A 98 -2.55 -0.68 3.65
CA ILE A 98 -2.62 -1.44 2.40
C ILE A 98 -1.33 -2.23 2.26
N LEU A 99 -1.46 -3.55 2.28
CA LEU A 99 -0.37 -4.48 2.08
C LEU A 99 -0.39 -4.95 0.62
N LEU A 100 0.54 -4.43 -0.17
CA LEU A 100 0.65 -4.72 -1.59
C LEU A 100 1.54 -5.93 -1.80
N VAL A 101 1.02 -6.94 -2.47
CA VAL A 101 1.72 -8.20 -2.79
C VAL A 101 1.72 -8.42 -4.30
N ASP A 102 2.85 -8.83 -4.85
CA ASP A 102 2.97 -9.21 -6.25
C ASP A 102 2.35 -10.60 -6.46
N SER A 103 1.50 -10.74 -7.49
CA SER A 103 0.77 -11.99 -7.79
C SER A 103 1.65 -13.16 -8.19
N SER A 104 2.88 -12.92 -8.62
CA SER A 104 3.83 -13.96 -9.01
C SER A 104 4.81 -14.32 -7.88
N GLU A 105 5.25 -13.33 -7.10
CA GLU A 105 6.23 -13.54 -6.04
C GLU A 105 5.59 -14.01 -4.72
N GLY A 106 4.39 -13.52 -4.42
CA GLY A 106 3.72 -13.81 -3.16
C GLY A 106 4.24 -12.99 -1.97
N PRO A 107 3.92 -13.40 -0.72
CA PRO A 107 4.33 -12.69 0.46
C PRO A 107 5.84 -12.82 0.72
N MET A 108 6.53 -11.69 0.75
CA MET A 108 7.95 -11.56 0.99
C MET A 108 8.26 -11.32 2.50
N PRO A 109 9.52 -11.43 2.97
CA PRO A 109 9.86 -11.21 4.38
C PRO A 109 9.36 -9.89 4.95
N GLN A 110 9.35 -8.82 4.16
CA GLN A 110 8.79 -7.52 4.56
C GLN A 110 7.29 -7.61 4.80
N THR A 111 6.56 -8.36 3.98
CA THR A 111 5.12 -8.62 4.15
C THR A 111 4.85 -9.22 5.52
N ARG A 112 5.63 -10.23 5.91
CA ARG A 112 5.54 -10.88 7.23
C ARG A 112 5.80 -9.90 8.37
N PHE A 113 6.86 -9.10 8.26
CA PHE A 113 7.20 -8.10 9.28
C PHE A 113 6.07 -7.07 9.47
N VAL A 114 5.59 -6.50 8.37
CA VAL A 114 4.53 -5.49 8.38
C VAL A 114 3.24 -6.06 8.93
N LEU A 115 2.85 -7.25 8.48
CA LEU A 115 1.65 -7.92 8.93
C LEU A 115 1.69 -8.16 10.45
N LYS A 116 2.81 -8.69 10.96
CA LYS A 116 3.03 -8.88 12.38
C LYS A 116 2.85 -7.57 13.17
N LYS A 117 3.48 -6.50 12.69
CA LYS A 117 3.41 -5.19 13.35
C LYS A 117 2.02 -4.57 13.31
N SER A 118 1.28 -4.74 12.20
CA SER A 118 -0.12 -4.31 12.10
C SER A 118 -0.99 -5.02 13.13
N LEU A 119 -0.84 -6.32 13.26
CA LEU A 119 -1.60 -7.12 14.22
C LEU A 119 -1.26 -6.75 15.67
N GLU A 120 0.03 -6.58 16.01
CA GLU A 120 0.48 -6.12 17.33
C GLU A 120 -0.15 -4.77 17.72
N GLN A 121 -0.37 -3.89 16.76
CA GLN A 121 -0.97 -2.56 16.97
C GLN A 121 -2.50 -2.53 16.83
N GLY A 122 -3.12 -3.66 16.49
CA GLY A 122 -4.54 -3.77 16.29
C GLY A 122 -5.06 -3.09 15.01
N ILE A 123 -4.18 -2.86 14.03
CA ILE A 123 -4.54 -2.32 12.73
C ILE A 123 -5.02 -3.45 11.85
N ASN A 124 -6.14 -3.24 11.13
CA ASN A 124 -6.64 -4.19 10.16
C ASN A 124 -6.01 -3.93 8.79
N PRO A 125 -5.13 -4.80 8.27
CA PRO A 125 -4.55 -4.64 6.97
C PRO A 125 -5.55 -4.99 5.87
N ILE A 126 -5.43 -4.28 4.73
CA ILE A 126 -6.13 -4.58 3.49
C ILE A 126 -5.11 -5.23 2.57
N LEU A 127 -5.34 -6.47 2.18
CA LEU A 127 -4.50 -7.16 1.19
C LEU A 127 -4.85 -6.68 -0.22
N PHE A 128 -3.84 -6.26 -0.94
CA PHE A 128 -3.94 -5.83 -2.33
C PHE A 128 -2.98 -6.64 -3.19
N ILE A 129 -3.50 -7.49 -4.07
CA ILE A 129 -2.68 -8.29 -4.99
C ILE A 129 -2.56 -7.54 -6.30
N ASN A 130 -1.32 -7.27 -6.71
CA ASN A 130 -0.99 -6.50 -7.91
C ASN A 130 -0.36 -7.39 -8.99
N LYS A 131 -0.24 -6.82 -10.21
CA LYS A 131 0.37 -7.45 -11.39
C LYS A 131 -0.33 -8.74 -11.82
N LEU A 132 -1.66 -8.74 -11.79
CA LEU A 132 -2.50 -9.88 -12.19
C LEU A 132 -2.39 -10.22 -13.69
N ASP A 133 -1.85 -9.31 -14.49
CA ASP A 133 -1.55 -9.41 -15.91
C ASP A 133 -0.31 -10.24 -16.22
N LYS A 134 0.53 -10.54 -15.24
CA LYS A 134 1.69 -11.38 -15.42
C LYS A 134 1.30 -12.81 -15.85
N LYS A 135 2.08 -13.40 -16.75
CA LYS A 135 1.85 -14.79 -17.24
C LYS A 135 2.05 -15.85 -16.14
N ASP A 136 2.85 -15.54 -15.15
CA ASP A 136 3.18 -16.35 -13.98
C ASP A 136 2.40 -15.95 -12.73
N ALA A 137 1.33 -15.18 -12.89
CA ALA A 137 0.44 -14.82 -11.81
C ALA A 137 -0.25 -16.08 -11.22
N ARG A 138 -0.14 -16.25 -9.89
CA ARG A 138 -0.68 -17.39 -9.12
C ARG A 138 -1.57 -16.88 -7.98
N ILE A 139 -2.65 -16.21 -8.34
CA ILE A 139 -3.47 -15.40 -7.43
C ILE A 139 -3.99 -16.22 -6.25
N ASP A 140 -4.60 -17.39 -6.53
CA ASP A 140 -5.20 -18.22 -5.49
C ASP A 140 -4.14 -18.74 -4.50
N GLU A 141 -2.99 -19.16 -5.01
CA GLU A 141 -1.86 -19.62 -4.19
C GLU A 141 -1.32 -18.48 -3.31
N VAL A 142 -1.19 -17.27 -3.87
CA VAL A 142 -0.72 -16.09 -3.11
C VAL A 142 -1.72 -15.70 -2.02
N VAL A 143 -3.02 -15.82 -2.28
CA VAL A 143 -4.06 -15.63 -1.25
C VAL A 143 -3.89 -16.64 -0.13
N ASP A 144 -3.72 -17.91 -0.46
CA ASP A 144 -3.53 -18.98 0.52
C ASP A 144 -2.24 -18.79 1.32
N GLU A 145 -1.12 -18.44 0.67
CA GLU A 145 0.15 -18.13 1.33
C GLU A 145 0.01 -16.97 2.34
N VAL A 146 -0.76 -15.94 2.00
CA VAL A 146 -1.01 -14.83 2.91
C VAL A 146 -1.92 -15.26 4.07
N TYR A 147 -2.92 -16.12 3.83
CA TYR A 147 -3.73 -16.67 4.89
C TYR A 147 -2.91 -17.55 5.85
N GLU A 148 -2.05 -18.42 5.33
CA GLU A 148 -1.14 -19.21 6.14
C GLU A 148 -0.24 -18.32 6.98
N LEU A 149 0.27 -17.25 6.40
CA LEU A 149 1.07 -16.26 7.11
C LEU A 149 0.29 -15.57 8.25
N PHE A 150 -1.00 -15.28 8.05
CA PHE A 150 -1.88 -14.75 9.10
C PHE A 150 -2.08 -15.76 10.23
N MET A 151 -2.32 -17.01 9.89
CA MET A 151 -2.49 -18.10 10.87
C MET A 151 -1.22 -18.32 11.70
N ASP A 152 -0.06 -18.31 11.06
CA ASP A 152 1.25 -18.41 11.70
C ASP A 152 1.53 -17.28 12.70
N LEU A 153 0.98 -16.10 12.44
CA LEU A 153 1.16 -14.90 13.29
C LEU A 153 0.12 -14.83 14.43
N GLU A 154 -0.65 -15.90 14.65
CA GLU A 154 -1.69 -15.96 15.69
C GLU A 154 -2.68 -14.79 15.59
N ALA A 155 -3.06 -14.45 14.36
CA ALA A 155 -4.11 -13.48 14.12
C ALA A 155 -5.42 -14.03 14.67
N SER A 156 -5.69 -13.79 15.96
CA SER A 156 -6.94 -14.18 16.60
C SER A 156 -8.13 -13.58 15.82
N ASP A 157 -9.08 -14.42 15.42
CA ASP A 157 -10.48 -14.20 14.99
C ASP A 157 -10.92 -12.78 14.51
N ARG A 158 -10.01 -11.92 14.09
CA ARG A 158 -10.36 -10.63 13.51
C ARG A 158 -10.64 -10.80 12.03
N PRO A 159 -11.78 -10.34 11.52
CA PRO A 159 -12.09 -10.42 10.10
C PRO A 159 -11.05 -9.63 9.30
N VAL A 160 -10.31 -10.32 8.47
CA VAL A 160 -9.44 -9.70 7.47
C VAL A 160 -10.29 -9.34 6.26
N SER A 161 -10.32 -8.07 5.91
CA SER A 161 -10.92 -7.62 4.67
C SER A 161 -9.86 -7.66 3.56
N TYR A 162 -10.09 -8.45 2.55
CA TYR A 162 -9.26 -8.47 1.34
C TYR A 162 -10.06 -7.95 0.15
N THR A 163 -9.38 -7.20 -0.70
CA THR A 163 -9.94 -6.68 -1.94
C THR A 163 -9.07 -7.12 -3.10
N HIS A 164 -9.64 -7.84 -4.05
CA HIS A 164 -9.01 -8.10 -5.33
C HIS A 164 -9.28 -6.91 -6.24
N LEU A 165 -8.23 -6.19 -6.62
CA LEU A 165 -8.33 -5.23 -7.70
C LEU A 165 -7.73 -5.86 -8.96
N ARG A 166 -8.60 -6.10 -9.93
CA ARG A 166 -8.19 -6.46 -11.27
C ARG A 166 -7.68 -5.19 -11.94
N ALA A 167 -6.42 -5.15 -12.35
CA ALA A 167 -5.96 -4.11 -13.25
C ALA A 167 -6.81 -4.21 -14.53
N HIS A 168 -7.63 -3.20 -14.79
CA HIS A 168 -8.24 -3.07 -16.10
C HIS A 168 -7.16 -2.50 -17.02
N GLU A 169 -6.76 -3.31 -17.99
CA GLU A 169 -6.01 -2.84 -19.15
C GLU A 169 -6.82 -1.71 -19.82
N THR A 170 -6.22 -0.57 -19.95
CA THR A 170 -6.64 0.47 -20.90
C THR A 170 -5.75 0.43 -22.10
#